data_af5ee24f7ed4dd55f00d5b83865a0437
#
_entry.id   af5ee24f7ed4dd55f00d5b83865a0437
#
_cell.length_a   1.000
_cell.length_b   1.000
_cell.length_c   1.000
_cell.angle_alpha   90.00
_cell.angle_beta   90.00
_cell.angle_gamma   90.00
#
_symmetry.space_group_name_H-M   'P 1'
#
loop_
_entity.id
_entity.type
_entity.pdbx_description
1 polymer ?
#
loop_
_entity_poly.entity_id
_entity_poly.type
_entity_poly.pdbx_seq_one_letter_code
_entity_poly.pdbx_strand_id
1 'polypeptide(L)'
;MSNIIGRDKEIKALQEYMSSGKAEFIAVYGRRRVGKTFLIRELLGNEFTFEVSGTINGKKSEQMFNFIQALRRYGYDRTDIPTDWNQTFGILQQMLEDKVECQRCIIFIDELPCFDTTKSDFIRAFDHFWNGWAAHHSNIKLIVCGSATSWMVDNIIDNHGGLHNRITHEMHLRPFTLAETENYFKEYGFEWNRLSILQTYMVLGGVPYYYSLVDKKNSLAQNIDR
;
A
#
# COMPACT_ATOMS: atom_id res chain seq x y z
N MET A 1 -20.08 6.29 1.10
CA MET A 1 -19.93 4.84 1.41
C MET A 1 -18.75 4.37 0.62
N SER A 2 -17.84 3.61 1.20
CA SER A 2 -16.66 3.10 0.49
C SER A 2 -17.11 2.14 -0.63
N ASN A 3 -16.54 2.28 -1.83
CA ASN A 3 -16.80 1.38 -2.95
C ASN A 3 -16.04 0.04 -2.82
N ILE A 4 -15.58 -0.30 -1.62
CA ILE A 4 -14.83 -1.54 -1.35
C ILE A 4 -15.81 -2.69 -1.23
N ILE A 5 -15.68 -3.67 -2.11
CA ILE A 5 -16.47 -4.90 -2.07
C ILE A 5 -15.62 -6.00 -1.44
N GLY A 6 -16.23 -6.71 -0.50
CA GLY A 6 -15.51 -7.66 0.34
C GLY A 6 -14.50 -6.95 1.27
N ARG A 7 -13.50 -7.67 1.74
CA ARG A 7 -12.43 -7.12 2.59
C ARG A 7 -12.87 -6.65 3.98
N ASP A 8 -14.00 -7.12 4.47
CA ASP A 8 -14.53 -6.67 5.77
C ASP A 8 -13.54 -6.89 6.92
N LYS A 9 -12.77 -7.98 6.87
CA LYS A 9 -11.74 -8.29 7.87
C LYS A 9 -10.57 -7.31 7.79
N GLU A 10 -10.09 -7.04 6.59
CA GLU A 10 -8.99 -6.11 6.34
C GLU A 10 -9.39 -4.67 6.68
N ILE A 11 -10.60 -4.26 6.32
CA ILE A 11 -11.15 -2.94 6.67
C ILE A 11 -11.20 -2.77 8.19
N LYS A 12 -11.80 -3.74 8.90
CA LYS A 12 -11.91 -3.70 10.35
C LYS A 12 -10.54 -3.64 11.02
N ALA A 13 -9.60 -4.47 10.57
CA ALA A 13 -8.24 -4.49 11.09
C ALA A 13 -7.54 -3.14 10.89
N LEU A 14 -7.62 -2.55 9.68
CA LEU A 14 -7.04 -1.23 9.41
C LEU A 14 -7.65 -0.14 10.30
N GLN A 15 -8.97 -0.15 10.50
CA GLN A 15 -9.64 0.80 11.40
C GLN A 15 -9.16 0.66 12.84
N GLU A 16 -8.97 -0.57 13.33
CA GLU A 16 -8.41 -0.85 14.66
C GLU A 16 -6.98 -0.33 14.77
N TYR A 17 -6.13 -0.57 13.76
CA TYR A 17 -4.74 -0.07 13.75
C TYR A 17 -4.68 1.46 13.72
N MET A 18 -5.55 2.10 12.94
CA MET A 18 -5.62 3.58 12.89
C MET A 18 -6.08 4.19 14.22
N SER A 19 -6.90 3.50 14.99
CA SER A 19 -7.39 3.98 16.27
C SER A 19 -6.50 3.62 17.48
N SER A 20 -5.43 2.86 17.27
CA SER A 20 -4.51 2.45 18.34
C SER A 20 -3.77 3.67 18.93
N GLY A 21 -3.49 3.62 20.22
CA GLY A 21 -2.74 4.67 20.95
C GLY A 21 -1.21 4.53 20.86
N LYS A 22 -0.67 3.85 19.84
CA LYS A 22 0.77 3.63 19.66
C LYS A 22 1.20 3.83 18.21
N ALA A 23 2.50 4.01 17.97
CA ALA A 23 3.05 3.98 16.62
C ALA A 23 2.76 2.63 15.95
N GLU A 24 2.25 2.66 14.72
CA GLU A 24 1.97 1.44 13.97
C GLU A 24 2.78 1.39 12.68
N PHE A 25 3.39 0.24 12.43
CA PHE A 25 4.05 -0.07 11.18
C PHE A 25 3.33 -1.25 10.52
N ILE A 26 2.57 -0.97 9.49
CA ILE A 26 1.68 -1.93 8.83
C ILE A 26 2.25 -2.28 7.46
N ALA A 27 2.58 -3.55 7.24
CA ALA A 27 3.04 -4.07 5.96
C ALA A 27 1.90 -4.75 5.21
N VAL A 28 1.49 -4.20 4.05
CA VAL A 28 0.44 -4.77 3.19
C VAL A 28 1.09 -5.35 1.94
N TYR A 29 0.97 -6.66 1.75
CA TYR A 29 1.62 -7.34 0.64
C TYR A 29 0.70 -8.37 -0.03
N GLY A 30 1.11 -8.86 -1.19
CA GLY A 30 0.36 -9.84 -1.96
C GLY A 30 0.45 -9.57 -3.45
N ARG A 31 -0.12 -10.46 -4.24
CA ARG A 31 -0.07 -10.45 -5.70
C ARG A 31 -0.44 -9.07 -6.28
N ARG A 32 0.14 -8.73 -7.43
CA ARG A 32 -0.28 -7.56 -8.21
C ARG A 32 -1.78 -7.63 -8.53
N ARG A 33 -2.42 -6.45 -8.57
CA ARG A 33 -3.83 -6.27 -9.00
C ARG A 33 -4.89 -6.86 -8.05
N VAL A 34 -4.51 -7.27 -6.83
CA VAL A 34 -5.48 -7.74 -5.81
C VAL A 34 -6.17 -6.60 -5.05
N GLY A 35 -5.79 -5.35 -5.32
CA GLY A 35 -6.44 -4.17 -4.74
C GLY A 35 -5.78 -3.59 -3.49
N LYS A 36 -4.47 -3.83 -3.21
CA LYS A 36 -3.76 -3.27 -2.04
C LYS A 36 -3.88 -1.75 -1.97
N THR A 37 -3.36 -1.06 -2.98
CA THR A 37 -3.37 0.40 -3.09
C THR A 37 -4.80 0.95 -3.08
N PHE A 38 -5.73 0.27 -3.77
CA PHE A 38 -7.14 0.65 -3.80
C PHE A 38 -7.75 0.61 -2.40
N LEU A 39 -7.57 -0.49 -1.65
CA LEU A 39 -8.08 -0.65 -0.29
C LEU A 39 -7.60 0.49 0.63
N ILE A 40 -6.29 0.77 0.63
CA ILE A 40 -5.69 1.78 1.49
C ILE A 40 -6.18 3.19 1.11
N ARG A 41 -6.22 3.52 -0.19
CA ARG A 41 -6.67 4.84 -0.65
C ARG A 41 -8.15 5.07 -0.45
N GLU A 42 -9.01 4.09 -0.71
CA GLU A 42 -10.46 4.21 -0.49
C GLU A 42 -10.80 4.37 1.01
N LEU A 43 -10.04 3.70 1.87
CA LEU A 43 -10.31 3.76 3.30
C LEU A 43 -9.69 4.99 3.97
N LEU A 44 -8.50 5.39 3.59
CA LEU A 44 -7.67 6.35 4.31
C LEU A 44 -7.16 7.54 3.47
N GLY A 45 -7.43 7.55 2.16
CA GLY A 45 -6.81 8.51 1.24
C GLY A 45 -7.02 9.99 1.58
N ASN A 46 -8.16 10.32 2.18
CA ASN A 46 -8.45 11.68 2.62
C ASN A 46 -7.70 12.10 3.91
N GLU A 47 -7.06 11.15 4.59
CA GLU A 47 -6.38 11.36 5.87
C GLU A 47 -4.85 11.24 5.76
N PHE A 48 -4.30 11.01 4.55
CA PHE A 48 -2.87 10.93 4.38
C PHE A 48 -2.16 12.23 4.73
N THR A 49 -1.22 12.14 5.66
CA THR A 49 -0.30 13.23 5.97
C THR A 49 0.86 13.24 4.98
N PHE A 50 1.20 12.08 4.41
CA PHE A 50 2.15 11.92 3.33
C PHE A 50 1.87 10.63 2.55
N GLU A 51 1.97 10.72 1.22
CA GLU A 51 1.86 9.56 0.33
C GLU A 51 2.91 9.64 -0.78
N VAL A 52 3.57 8.50 -1.05
CA VAL A 52 4.46 8.33 -2.19
C VAL A 52 4.35 6.92 -2.77
N SER A 53 4.54 6.79 -4.07
CA SER A 53 4.58 5.49 -4.75
C SER A 53 5.89 5.31 -5.50
N GLY A 54 6.50 4.14 -5.33
CA GLY A 54 7.71 3.76 -6.06
C GLY A 54 7.43 3.50 -7.54
N THR A 55 8.38 3.88 -8.39
CA THR A 55 8.31 3.65 -9.84
C THR A 55 8.97 2.33 -10.21
N ILE A 56 8.23 1.46 -10.89
CA ILE A 56 8.73 0.16 -11.33
C ILE A 56 9.89 0.36 -12.29
N ASN A 57 11.01 -0.36 -12.04
CA ASN A 57 12.26 -0.26 -12.81
C ASN A 57 12.89 1.13 -12.84
N GLY A 58 12.46 2.05 -11.96
CA GLY A 58 13.06 3.38 -11.84
C GLY A 58 14.46 3.33 -11.25
N LYS A 59 15.36 4.21 -11.72
CA LYS A 59 16.68 4.37 -11.14
C LYS A 59 16.61 5.10 -9.80
N LYS A 60 17.67 5.00 -8.96
CA LYS A 60 17.75 5.72 -7.67
C LYS A 60 17.38 7.20 -7.79
N SER A 61 17.94 7.90 -8.78
CA SER A 61 17.68 9.34 -9.00
C SER A 61 16.21 9.64 -9.33
N GLU A 62 15.55 8.75 -10.07
CA GLU A 62 14.14 8.87 -10.40
C GLU A 62 13.24 8.60 -9.17
N GLN A 63 13.55 7.58 -8.39
CA GLN A 63 12.86 7.31 -7.13
C GLN A 63 12.98 8.49 -6.16
N MET A 64 14.17 9.03 -6.00
CA MET A 64 14.40 10.20 -5.15
C MET A 64 13.67 11.44 -5.67
N PHE A 65 13.71 11.69 -6.97
CA PHE A 65 12.97 12.78 -7.57
C PHE A 65 11.46 12.67 -7.29
N ASN A 66 10.89 11.50 -7.48
CA ASN A 66 9.47 11.25 -7.22
C ASN A 66 9.12 11.43 -5.73
N PHE A 67 10.01 11.01 -4.84
CA PHE A 67 9.83 11.22 -3.41
C PHE A 67 9.84 12.71 -3.05
N ILE A 68 10.75 13.48 -3.60
CA ILE A 68 10.83 14.95 -3.43
C ILE A 68 9.56 15.61 -3.97
N GLN A 69 9.09 15.20 -5.14
CA GLN A 69 7.83 15.72 -5.70
C GLN A 69 6.63 15.40 -4.79
N ALA A 70 6.64 14.22 -4.15
CA ALA A 70 5.65 13.90 -3.14
C ALA A 70 5.77 14.83 -1.92
N LEU A 71 6.96 15.02 -1.35
CA LEU A 71 7.19 15.96 -0.25
C LEU A 71 6.65 17.36 -0.56
N ARG A 72 6.89 17.86 -1.79
CA ARG A 72 6.39 19.16 -2.24
C ARG A 72 4.87 19.24 -2.28
N ARG A 73 4.19 18.18 -2.73
CA ARG A 73 2.71 18.12 -2.71
C ARG A 73 2.13 18.21 -1.30
N TYR A 74 2.90 17.77 -0.30
CA TYR A 74 2.49 17.79 1.11
C TYR A 74 3.07 18.96 1.91
N GLY A 75 3.63 19.98 1.22
CA GLY A 75 3.99 21.27 1.84
C GLY A 75 5.49 21.55 1.99
N TYR A 76 6.37 20.71 1.44
CA TYR A 76 7.80 21.03 1.39
C TYR A 76 8.06 22.09 0.32
N ASP A 77 8.35 23.31 0.74
CA ASP A 77 8.52 24.49 -0.13
C ASP A 77 9.99 24.90 -0.38
N ARG A 78 10.95 24.21 0.26
CA ARG A 78 12.36 24.53 0.13
C ARG A 78 12.93 24.08 -1.21
N THR A 79 13.99 24.74 -1.65
CA THR A 79 14.70 24.44 -2.91
C THR A 79 15.74 23.33 -2.75
N ASP A 80 16.07 22.96 -1.53
CA ASP A 80 17.07 21.93 -1.24
C ASP A 80 16.67 20.60 -1.88
N ILE A 81 17.63 20.01 -2.60
CA ILE A 81 17.46 18.69 -3.23
C ILE A 81 18.34 17.72 -2.45
N PRO A 82 17.75 16.78 -1.71
CA PRO A 82 18.52 15.78 -0.98
C PRO A 82 19.33 14.91 -1.94
N THR A 83 20.53 14.54 -1.52
CA THR A 83 21.45 13.72 -2.32
C THR A 83 21.39 12.23 -1.97
N ASP A 84 20.80 11.91 -0.84
CA ASP A 84 20.66 10.55 -0.35
C ASP A 84 19.34 10.32 0.40
N TRP A 85 19.06 9.07 0.74
CA TRP A 85 17.83 8.69 1.42
C TRP A 85 17.76 9.16 2.87
N ASN A 86 18.89 9.31 3.58
CA ASN A 86 18.88 9.83 4.95
C ASN A 86 18.40 11.28 4.98
N GLN A 87 18.92 12.11 4.06
CA GLN A 87 18.45 13.49 3.91
C GLN A 87 16.97 13.54 3.50
N THR A 88 16.55 12.66 2.60
CA THR A 88 15.15 12.58 2.14
C THR A 88 14.19 12.26 3.28
N PHE A 89 14.52 11.27 4.09
CA PHE A 89 13.72 10.94 5.29
C PHE A 89 13.84 12.00 6.38
N GLY A 90 14.97 12.66 6.51
CA GLY A 90 15.14 13.81 7.42
C GLY A 90 14.20 14.97 7.07
N ILE A 91 13.97 15.23 5.79
CA ILE A 91 12.97 16.22 5.35
C ILE A 91 11.56 15.76 5.70
N LEU A 92 11.22 14.50 5.46
CA LEU A 92 9.92 13.96 5.83
C LEU A 92 9.68 14.08 7.34
N GLN A 93 10.68 13.74 8.15
CA GLN A 93 10.64 13.90 9.61
C GLN A 93 10.33 15.36 9.98
N GLN A 94 11.09 16.32 9.48
CA GLN A 94 10.88 17.75 9.76
C GLN A 94 9.46 18.23 9.39
N MET A 95 8.92 17.74 8.27
CA MET A 95 7.55 18.09 7.84
C MET A 95 6.47 17.52 8.78
N LEU A 96 6.78 16.45 9.49
CA LEU A 96 5.84 15.77 10.37
C LEU A 96 5.97 16.21 11.83
N GLU A 97 7.10 16.80 12.23
CA GLU A 97 7.46 17.07 13.63
C GLU A 97 6.39 17.87 14.40
N ASP A 98 5.92 18.97 13.82
CA ASP A 98 4.84 19.77 14.44
C ASP A 98 3.47 19.06 14.40
N LYS A 99 3.25 18.21 13.42
CA LYS A 99 1.97 17.53 13.20
C LYS A 99 1.77 16.35 14.14
N VAL A 100 2.81 15.59 14.42
CA VAL A 100 2.73 14.38 15.26
C VAL A 100 2.34 14.67 16.71
N GLU A 101 2.61 15.89 17.19
CA GLU A 101 2.22 16.33 18.53
C GLU A 101 0.71 16.61 18.66
N CYS A 102 0.05 16.98 17.55
CA CYS A 102 -1.32 17.47 17.56
C CYS A 102 -2.34 16.54 16.92
N GLN A 103 -1.89 15.67 16.00
CA GLN A 103 -2.80 14.84 15.21
C GLN A 103 -2.19 13.51 14.79
N ARG A 104 -3.05 12.57 14.39
CA ARG A 104 -2.63 11.34 13.75
C ARG A 104 -1.98 11.64 12.39
N CYS A 105 -0.80 11.08 12.16
CA CYS A 105 -0.05 11.22 10.92
C CYS A 105 -0.01 9.88 10.19
N ILE A 106 -0.75 9.78 9.09
CA ILE A 106 -0.77 8.59 8.23
C ILE A 106 0.23 8.78 7.10
N ILE A 107 1.27 7.93 7.09
CA ILE A 107 2.30 7.88 6.06
C ILE A 107 2.05 6.65 5.20
N PHE A 108 1.84 6.84 3.91
CA PHE A 108 1.63 5.73 2.97
C PHE A 108 2.75 5.67 1.93
N ILE A 109 3.51 4.56 1.92
CA ILE A 109 4.56 4.28 0.93
C ILE A 109 4.11 3.08 0.10
N ASP A 110 3.66 3.36 -1.12
CA ASP A 110 3.20 2.34 -2.05
C ASP A 110 4.33 1.82 -2.93
N GLU A 111 4.27 0.54 -3.31
CA GLU A 111 5.32 -0.17 -4.06
C GLU A 111 6.72 0.05 -3.45
N LEU A 112 6.83 -0.12 -2.13
CA LEU A 112 8.07 0.04 -1.36
C LEU A 112 9.28 -0.67 -1.97
N PRO A 113 9.17 -1.90 -2.51
CA PRO A 113 10.29 -2.58 -3.15
C PRO A 113 10.95 -1.80 -4.28
N CYS A 114 10.22 -0.90 -4.94
CA CYS A 114 10.75 -0.12 -6.06
C CYS A 114 11.79 0.93 -5.63
N PHE A 115 11.78 1.34 -4.36
CA PHE A 115 12.76 2.29 -3.83
C PHE A 115 14.11 1.63 -3.53
N ASP A 116 14.12 0.32 -3.26
CA ASP A 116 15.33 -0.44 -2.98
C ASP A 116 16.07 -0.78 -4.25
N THR A 117 16.65 0.22 -4.88
CA THR A 117 17.47 0.05 -6.08
C THR A 117 18.90 -0.36 -5.70
N THR A 118 19.62 -0.96 -6.63
CA THR A 118 21.01 -1.40 -6.41
C THR A 118 21.86 -0.25 -5.82
N LYS A 119 22.50 -0.49 -4.67
CA LYS A 119 23.36 0.48 -3.95
C LYS A 119 22.63 1.76 -3.53
N SER A 120 21.33 1.68 -3.25
CA SER A 120 20.53 2.86 -2.89
C SER A 120 20.64 3.27 -1.42
N ASP A 121 21.00 2.36 -0.53
CA ASP A 121 20.94 2.51 0.93
C ASP A 121 19.53 2.84 1.47
N PHE A 122 18.50 2.62 0.66
CA PHE A 122 17.12 2.97 1.01
C PHE A 122 16.66 2.26 2.29
N ILE A 123 16.82 0.94 2.37
CA ILE A 123 16.36 0.16 3.53
C ILE A 123 17.05 0.63 4.82
N ARG A 124 18.34 0.96 4.75
CA ARG A 124 19.07 1.47 5.93
C ARG A 124 18.55 2.84 6.37
N ALA A 125 18.29 3.74 5.45
CA ALA A 125 17.74 5.05 5.75
C ALA A 125 16.29 4.97 6.26
N PHE A 126 15.48 4.08 5.68
CA PHE A 126 14.13 3.80 6.11
C PHE A 126 14.09 3.18 7.53
N ASP A 127 14.98 2.24 7.81
CA ASP A 127 15.17 1.67 9.13
C ASP A 127 15.55 2.76 10.16
N HIS A 128 16.49 3.62 9.82
CA HIS A 128 16.91 4.73 10.68
C HIS A 128 15.74 5.71 10.94
N PHE A 129 14.95 6.04 9.93
CA PHE A 129 13.75 6.87 10.06
C PHE A 129 12.75 6.25 11.03
N TRP A 130 12.44 4.95 10.85
CA TRP A 130 11.48 4.29 11.72
C TRP A 130 11.99 4.15 13.15
N ASN A 131 13.14 3.50 13.36
CA ASN A 131 13.66 3.21 14.69
C ASN A 131 14.18 4.44 15.43
N GLY A 132 14.77 5.38 14.70
CA GLY A 132 15.36 6.58 15.30
C GLY A 132 14.33 7.65 15.67
N TRP A 133 13.16 7.64 15.01
CA TRP A 133 12.19 8.70 15.22
C TRP A 133 10.73 8.22 15.19
N ALA A 134 10.24 7.66 14.09
CA ALA A 134 8.82 7.42 13.88
C ALA A 134 8.18 6.50 14.93
N ALA A 135 8.88 5.46 15.36
CA ALA A 135 8.42 4.51 16.38
C ALA A 135 8.20 5.13 17.77
N HIS A 136 8.76 6.30 18.02
CA HIS A 136 8.63 7.01 19.31
C HIS A 136 7.41 7.94 19.36
N HIS A 137 6.71 8.13 18.26
CA HIS A 137 5.53 8.99 18.17
C HIS A 137 4.25 8.15 18.00
N SER A 138 3.46 8.04 19.06
CA SER A 138 2.23 7.23 19.09
C SER A 138 1.21 7.58 18.00
N ASN A 139 1.24 8.81 17.51
CA ASN A 139 0.37 9.30 16.46
C ASN A 139 0.78 8.89 15.05
N ILE A 140 1.97 8.28 14.84
CA ILE A 140 2.40 7.83 13.53
C ILE A 140 1.77 6.48 13.17
N LYS A 141 1.20 6.42 11.96
CA LYS A 141 0.68 5.24 11.31
C LYS A 141 1.39 5.09 9.96
N LEU A 142 2.42 4.26 9.91
CA LEU A 142 3.18 3.98 8.69
C LEU A 142 2.59 2.76 8.01
N ILE A 143 2.11 2.93 6.78
CA ILE A 143 1.61 1.85 5.94
C ILE A 143 2.54 1.71 4.75
N VAL A 144 3.05 0.52 4.52
CA VAL A 144 3.85 0.20 3.34
C VAL A 144 3.16 -0.87 2.52
N CYS A 145 3.17 -0.71 1.19
CA CYS A 145 2.66 -1.70 0.27
C CYS A 145 3.75 -2.24 -0.66
N GLY A 146 3.61 -3.50 -1.04
CA GLY A 146 4.47 -4.10 -2.05
C GLY A 146 3.80 -5.27 -2.77
N SER A 147 4.02 -5.34 -4.09
CA SER A 147 3.57 -6.46 -4.93
C SER A 147 4.62 -7.55 -5.09
N ALA A 148 5.90 -7.28 -4.84
CA ALA A 148 6.98 -8.25 -4.78
C ALA A 148 6.96 -8.96 -3.42
N THR A 149 6.12 -9.99 -3.31
CA THR A 149 5.85 -10.67 -2.02
C THR A 149 7.13 -11.21 -1.38
N SER A 150 8.02 -11.87 -2.12
CA SER A 150 9.28 -12.38 -1.58
C SER A 150 10.15 -11.25 -1.03
N TRP A 151 10.30 -10.15 -1.78
CA TRP A 151 11.06 -9.00 -1.31
C TRP A 151 10.48 -8.41 -0.01
N MET A 152 9.14 -8.28 0.09
CA MET A 152 8.46 -7.78 1.29
C MET A 152 8.69 -8.71 2.48
N VAL A 153 8.63 -10.02 2.27
CA VAL A 153 8.91 -11.01 3.32
C VAL A 153 10.38 -10.90 3.74
N ASP A 154 11.31 -10.99 2.80
CA ASP A 154 12.74 -11.09 3.10
C ASP A 154 13.33 -9.80 3.69
N ASN A 155 12.84 -8.62 3.26
CA ASN A 155 13.44 -7.34 3.62
C ASN A 155 12.63 -6.54 4.64
N ILE A 156 11.36 -6.83 4.82
CA ILE A 156 10.48 -6.09 5.72
C ILE A 156 9.97 -6.99 6.84
N ILE A 157 9.36 -8.14 6.54
CA ILE A 157 8.66 -8.98 7.52
C ILE A 157 9.64 -9.84 8.31
N ASP A 158 10.41 -10.69 7.61
CA ASP A 158 11.38 -11.62 8.19
C ASP A 158 12.80 -11.03 8.25
N ASN A 159 12.91 -9.70 8.12
CA ASN A 159 14.21 -9.01 8.15
C ASN A 159 14.96 -9.31 9.44
N HIS A 160 16.20 -9.81 9.34
CA HIS A 160 17.09 -10.05 10.47
C HIS A 160 17.95 -8.83 10.85
N GLY A 161 17.75 -7.68 10.19
CA GLY A 161 18.44 -6.42 10.43
C GLY A 161 17.67 -5.47 11.37
N GLY A 162 17.80 -4.19 11.15
CA GLY A 162 17.21 -3.15 11.99
C GLY A 162 15.68 -3.11 12.02
N LEU A 163 15.00 -3.61 10.97
CA LEU A 163 13.54 -3.72 10.93
C LEU A 163 13.01 -5.00 11.61
N HIS A 164 13.89 -5.84 12.17
CA HIS A 164 13.50 -7.07 12.86
C HIS A 164 12.51 -6.79 14.00
N ASN A 165 11.36 -7.48 14.00
CA ASN A 165 10.28 -7.31 14.98
C ASN A 165 9.75 -5.86 15.11
N ARG A 166 9.89 -5.02 14.07
CA ARG A 166 9.40 -3.63 14.08
C ARG A 166 8.04 -3.46 13.43
N ILE A 167 7.66 -4.40 12.57
CA ILE A 167 6.31 -4.41 12.01
C ILE A 167 5.33 -4.76 13.10
N THR A 168 4.34 -3.89 13.31
CA THR A 168 3.29 -4.13 14.30
C THR A 168 2.18 -5.01 13.73
N HIS A 169 1.94 -4.89 12.42
CA HIS A 169 0.92 -5.67 11.73
C HIS A 169 1.33 -6.02 10.31
N GLU A 170 1.10 -7.27 9.93
CA GLU A 170 1.22 -7.72 8.55
C GLU A 170 -0.16 -8.06 7.98
N MET A 171 -0.37 -7.68 6.72
CA MET A 171 -1.61 -7.96 5.99
C MET A 171 -1.30 -8.55 4.63
N HIS A 172 -1.44 -9.87 4.52
CA HIS A 172 -1.35 -10.56 3.24
C HIS A 172 -2.67 -10.45 2.48
N LEU A 173 -2.79 -9.51 1.57
CA LEU A 173 -3.99 -9.33 0.75
C LEU A 173 -4.04 -10.40 -0.35
N ARG A 174 -4.90 -11.39 -0.17
CA ARG A 174 -5.10 -12.50 -1.11
C ARG A 174 -6.08 -12.12 -2.22
N PRO A 175 -6.10 -12.83 -3.36
CA PRO A 175 -7.21 -12.74 -4.31
C PRO A 175 -8.57 -12.98 -3.62
N PHE A 176 -9.63 -12.49 -4.21
CA PHE A 176 -10.99 -12.77 -3.73
C PHE A 176 -11.25 -14.27 -3.65
N THR A 177 -11.97 -14.67 -2.65
CA THR A 177 -12.61 -15.99 -2.59
C THR A 177 -13.75 -16.06 -3.61
N LEU A 178 -14.28 -17.25 -3.85
CA LEU A 178 -15.46 -17.40 -4.72
C LEU A 178 -16.67 -16.63 -4.19
N ALA A 179 -16.86 -16.59 -2.87
CA ALA A 179 -17.95 -15.83 -2.25
C ALA A 179 -17.79 -14.31 -2.45
N GLU A 180 -16.59 -13.77 -2.28
CA GLU A 180 -16.32 -12.35 -2.56
C GLU A 180 -16.46 -12.02 -4.04
N THR A 181 -16.10 -12.96 -4.92
CA THR A 181 -16.30 -12.85 -6.37
C THR A 181 -17.78 -12.82 -6.72
N GLU A 182 -18.61 -13.70 -6.15
CA GLU A 182 -20.05 -13.70 -6.34
C GLU A 182 -20.66 -12.36 -5.88
N ASN A 183 -20.23 -11.87 -4.72
CA ASN A 183 -20.66 -10.57 -4.21
C ASN A 183 -20.24 -9.42 -5.13
N TYR A 184 -19.00 -9.45 -5.63
CA TYR A 184 -18.50 -8.44 -6.56
C TYR A 184 -19.38 -8.33 -7.81
N PHE A 185 -19.66 -9.43 -8.49
CA PHE A 185 -20.49 -9.41 -9.69
C PHE A 185 -21.91 -8.99 -9.42
N LYS A 186 -22.48 -9.39 -8.27
CA LYS A 186 -23.82 -8.97 -7.86
C LYS A 186 -23.91 -7.45 -7.63
N GLU A 187 -22.94 -6.87 -6.88
CA GLU A 187 -22.90 -5.43 -6.59
C GLU A 187 -22.72 -4.58 -7.86
N TYR A 188 -21.98 -5.09 -8.86
CA TYR A 188 -21.83 -4.43 -10.15
C TYR A 188 -22.98 -4.71 -11.13
N GLY A 189 -24.03 -5.40 -10.70
CA GLY A 189 -25.26 -5.64 -11.48
C GLY A 189 -25.07 -6.63 -12.63
N PHE A 190 -24.24 -7.65 -12.43
CA PHE A 190 -24.17 -8.77 -13.36
C PHE A 190 -25.29 -9.77 -13.08
N GLU A 191 -26.08 -10.08 -14.11
CA GLU A 191 -27.16 -11.07 -14.05
C GLU A 191 -26.66 -12.49 -14.37
N TRP A 192 -25.41 -12.78 -14.07
CA TRP A 192 -24.81 -14.08 -14.36
C TRP A 192 -25.23 -15.14 -13.35
N ASN A 193 -25.45 -16.36 -13.84
CA ASN A 193 -25.69 -17.48 -13.00
C ASN A 193 -24.39 -17.93 -12.27
N ARG A 194 -24.55 -18.74 -11.23
CA ARG A 194 -23.41 -19.21 -10.41
C ARG A 194 -22.36 -19.99 -11.20
N LEU A 195 -22.77 -20.72 -12.25
CA LEU A 195 -21.85 -21.45 -13.10
C LEU A 195 -20.94 -20.47 -13.88
N SER A 196 -21.51 -19.42 -14.47
CA SER A 196 -20.75 -18.38 -15.18
C SER A 196 -19.78 -17.65 -14.24
N ILE A 197 -20.20 -17.37 -13.01
CA ILE A 197 -19.35 -16.76 -11.98
C ILE A 197 -18.20 -17.71 -11.61
N LEU A 198 -18.49 -18.99 -11.38
CA LEU A 198 -17.49 -20.00 -11.08
C LEU A 198 -16.46 -20.14 -12.21
N GLN A 199 -16.92 -20.21 -13.46
CA GLN A 199 -16.04 -20.27 -14.64
C GLN A 199 -15.14 -19.01 -14.73
N THR A 200 -15.70 -17.83 -14.48
CA THR A 200 -14.95 -16.58 -14.46
C THR A 200 -13.89 -16.60 -13.35
N TYR A 201 -14.26 -17.08 -12.16
CA TYR A 201 -13.33 -17.25 -11.05
C TYR A 201 -12.18 -18.22 -11.40
N MET A 202 -12.47 -19.34 -12.04
CA MET A 202 -11.45 -20.31 -12.46
C MET A 202 -10.46 -19.73 -13.47
N VAL A 203 -10.94 -18.86 -14.38
CA VAL A 203 -10.09 -18.25 -15.41
C VAL A 203 -9.31 -17.04 -14.88
N LEU A 204 -9.95 -16.13 -14.14
CA LEU A 204 -9.36 -14.87 -13.71
C LEU A 204 -8.77 -14.91 -12.29
N GLY A 205 -8.99 -15.99 -11.53
CA GLY A 205 -8.29 -16.30 -10.29
C GLY A 205 -8.59 -15.38 -9.12
N GLY A 206 -9.81 -14.81 -9.02
CA GLY A 206 -10.21 -13.96 -7.90
C GLY A 206 -9.50 -12.59 -7.86
N VAL A 207 -8.95 -12.12 -8.97
CA VAL A 207 -8.21 -10.85 -9.04
C VAL A 207 -9.15 -9.70 -9.44
N PRO A 208 -9.48 -8.76 -8.51
CA PRO A 208 -10.50 -7.73 -8.74
C PRO A 208 -10.26 -6.88 -9.98
N TYR A 209 -8.99 -6.57 -10.27
CA TYR A 209 -8.64 -5.80 -11.47
C TYR A 209 -9.11 -6.48 -12.77
N TYR A 210 -9.01 -7.80 -12.86
CA TYR A 210 -9.48 -8.49 -14.07
C TYR A 210 -11.00 -8.49 -14.16
N TYR A 211 -11.69 -8.50 -13.04
CA TYR A 211 -13.15 -8.39 -13.01
C TYR A 211 -13.63 -7.01 -13.49
N SER A 212 -12.87 -5.96 -13.19
CA SER A 212 -13.20 -4.61 -13.67
C SER A 212 -13.09 -4.43 -15.19
N LEU A 213 -12.42 -5.37 -15.88
CA LEU A 213 -12.31 -5.38 -17.35
C LEU A 213 -13.45 -6.15 -18.03
N VAL A 214 -14.26 -6.88 -17.26
CA VAL A 214 -15.34 -7.71 -17.78
C VAL A 214 -16.58 -6.86 -18.08
N ASP A 215 -17.11 -6.99 -19.29
CA ASP A 215 -18.35 -6.35 -19.70
C ASP A 215 -19.54 -7.26 -19.36
N LYS A 216 -20.46 -6.76 -18.55
CA LYS A 216 -21.66 -7.51 -18.12
C LYS A 216 -22.64 -7.87 -19.24
N LYS A 217 -22.53 -7.20 -20.39
CA LYS A 217 -23.37 -7.48 -21.58
C LYS A 217 -22.89 -8.68 -22.38
N ASN A 218 -21.66 -9.13 -22.15
CA ASN A 218 -21.02 -10.19 -22.89
C ASN A 218 -20.99 -11.49 -22.08
N SER A 219 -20.96 -12.63 -22.76
CA SER A 219 -20.66 -13.91 -22.15
C SER A 219 -19.18 -13.95 -21.67
N LEU A 220 -18.85 -14.92 -20.82
CA LEU A 220 -17.47 -15.11 -20.38
C LEU A 220 -16.52 -15.33 -21.60
N ALA A 221 -16.90 -16.16 -22.55
CA ALA A 221 -16.10 -16.44 -23.75
C ALA A 221 -15.82 -15.15 -24.54
N GLN A 222 -16.83 -14.33 -24.78
CA GLN A 222 -16.68 -13.03 -25.47
C GLN A 222 -15.79 -12.04 -24.69
N ASN A 223 -15.76 -12.12 -23.37
CA ASN A 223 -14.90 -11.28 -22.56
C ASN A 223 -13.43 -11.75 -22.55
N ILE A 224 -13.18 -13.04 -22.74
CA ILE A 224 -11.83 -13.61 -22.79
C ILE A 224 -11.17 -13.41 -24.16
N ASP A 225 -11.96 -13.48 -25.25
CA ASP A 225 -11.47 -13.34 -26.61
C ASP A 225 -11.17 -11.87 -27.01
N ARG A 226 -11.40 -10.93 -26.13
CA ARG A 226 -11.27 -9.49 -26.32
C ARG A 226 -9.96 -8.94 -25.73
#